data_2e3d5c1b44274bd8bdb611838a987d5f
#
_entry.id   2e3d5c1b44274bd8bdb611838a987d5f
#
_cell.length_a   1.000
_cell.length_b   1.000
_cell.length_c   1.000
_cell.angle_alpha   90.00
_cell.angle_beta   90.00
_cell.angle_gamma   90.00
#
_symmetry.space_group_name_H-M   'P 1'
#
loop_
_entity.id
_entity.type
_entity.pdbx_description
1 polymer ?
#
loop_
_entity_poly.entity_id
_entity_poly.type
_entity_poly.pdbx_seq_one_letter_code
_entity_poly.pdbx_strand_id
1 'polypeptide(L)'
;MTINYLFVYGTLKPRDKAGYYLNRIHGTWCDAYCYGNWIKNVDIGYPVISLDNNGEKIKGKLFFSKQLKNILRQIDTYEGTEYKRSITNVYLKDGSSVKSYIYEAQN
;
A
#
# COMPACT_ATOMS: atom_id res chain seq x y z
N MET A 1 16.72 -0.18 -9.92
CA MET A 1 15.43 -0.78 -10.30
C MET A 1 14.29 0.15 -9.90
N THR A 2 13.39 0.40 -10.81
CA THR A 2 12.23 1.26 -10.54
C THR A 2 11.05 0.39 -10.14
N ILE A 3 10.40 0.74 -9.03
CA ILE A 3 9.19 0.06 -8.59
C ILE A 3 7.99 0.89 -9.02
N ASN A 4 7.12 0.28 -9.81
CA ASN A 4 5.96 0.95 -10.39
C ASN A 4 4.63 0.48 -9.79
N TYR A 5 4.68 -0.17 -8.62
CA TYR A 5 3.51 -0.73 -7.96
C TYR A 5 3.30 -0.12 -6.59
N LEU A 6 2.05 0.10 -6.24
CA LEU A 6 1.65 0.48 -4.89
C LEU A 6 0.49 -0.42 -4.46
N PHE A 7 0.65 -1.08 -3.32
CA PHE A 7 -0.39 -1.93 -2.75
C PHE A 7 -1.18 -1.14 -1.71
N VAL A 8 -2.49 -1.14 -1.87
CA VAL A 8 -3.41 -0.45 -0.98
C VAL A 8 -4.30 -1.50 -0.34
N TYR A 9 -4.36 -1.53 0.99
CA TYR A 9 -5.10 -2.56 1.70
C TYR A 9 -6.26 -1.97 2.48
N GLY A 10 -7.40 -2.62 2.32
CA GLY A 10 -8.56 -2.32 3.10
C GLY A 10 -9.15 -0.94 2.88
N THR A 11 -10.07 -0.61 3.74
CA THR A 11 -10.70 0.70 3.79
C THR A 11 -10.03 1.50 4.87
N LEU A 12 -8.74 1.76 4.67
CA LEU A 12 -7.93 2.38 5.69
C LEU A 12 -8.49 3.69 6.14
N LYS A 13 -8.75 4.55 5.18
CA LYS A 13 -9.23 5.88 5.46
C LYS A 13 -10.47 6.12 4.63
N PRO A 14 -11.59 6.46 5.25
CA PRO A 14 -12.76 6.90 4.49
C PRO A 14 -12.32 8.06 3.59
N ARG A 15 -12.66 7.97 2.30
CA ARG A 15 -12.26 9.00 1.33
C ARG A 15 -10.75 9.16 1.27
N ASP A 16 -10.07 8.06 1.12
CA ASP A 16 -8.62 8.02 1.06
C ASP A 16 -8.09 8.97 -0.01
N LYS A 17 -7.33 9.97 0.42
CA LYS A 17 -6.72 10.91 -0.52
C LYS A 17 -5.60 10.30 -1.32
N ALA A 18 -5.04 9.17 -0.87
CA ALA A 18 -4.11 8.44 -1.71
C ALA A 18 -4.78 8.04 -3.01
N GLY A 19 -6.04 7.58 -2.94
CA GLY A 19 -6.83 7.30 -4.13
C GLY A 19 -6.98 8.51 -5.03
N TYR A 20 -7.16 9.69 -4.44
CA TYR A 20 -7.22 10.93 -5.21
C TYR A 20 -5.95 11.15 -6.02
N TYR A 21 -4.78 11.00 -5.39
CA TYR A 21 -3.51 11.18 -6.08
C TYR A 21 -3.31 10.12 -7.16
N LEU A 22 -3.66 8.88 -6.86
CA LEU A 22 -3.49 7.78 -7.80
C LEU A 22 -4.37 7.94 -9.04
N ASN A 23 -5.55 8.52 -8.88
CA ASN A 23 -6.47 8.74 -10.00
C ASN A 23 -6.02 9.87 -10.92
N ARG A 24 -4.99 10.62 -10.56
CA ARG A 24 -4.47 11.70 -11.40
C ARG A 24 -3.42 11.22 -12.39
N ILE A 25 -3.02 9.96 -12.32
CA ILE A 25 -2.04 9.39 -13.24
C ILE A 25 -2.64 8.16 -13.89
N HIS A 26 -2.07 7.79 -15.03
CA HIS A 26 -2.51 6.58 -15.72
C HIS A 26 -2.00 5.35 -15.00
N GLY A 27 -2.89 4.40 -14.80
CA GLY A 27 -2.51 3.17 -14.15
C GLY A 27 -3.64 2.15 -14.20
N THR A 28 -3.35 0.97 -13.70
CA THR A 28 -4.32 -0.13 -13.65
C THR A 28 -4.37 -0.70 -12.24
N TRP A 29 -5.53 -1.25 -11.90
CA TRP A 29 -5.77 -1.86 -10.60
C TRP A 29 -6.04 -3.35 -10.76
N CYS A 30 -5.56 -4.15 -9.82
CA CYS A 30 -5.94 -5.55 -9.76
C CYS A 30 -5.96 -6.00 -8.30
N ASP A 31 -6.65 -7.13 -8.06
CA ASP A 31 -6.67 -7.73 -6.73
C ASP A 31 -5.32 -8.36 -6.44
N ALA A 32 -4.88 -8.25 -5.20
CA ALA A 32 -3.59 -8.79 -4.78
C ALA A 32 -3.59 -8.98 -3.27
N TYR A 33 -2.51 -9.57 -2.74
CA TYR A 33 -2.37 -9.73 -1.31
C TYR A 33 -0.90 -9.73 -0.91
N CYS A 34 -0.66 -9.43 0.35
CA CYS A 34 0.67 -9.56 0.96
C CYS A 34 0.50 -10.17 2.34
N TYR A 35 1.59 -10.26 3.10
CA TYR A 35 1.56 -10.85 4.44
C TYR A 35 1.97 -9.81 5.47
N GLY A 36 1.25 -9.79 6.58
CA GLY A 36 1.53 -8.86 7.65
C GLY A 36 0.60 -9.09 8.82
N ASN A 37 0.70 -8.25 9.81
CA ASN A 37 -0.13 -8.31 11.00
C ASN A 37 -0.91 -7.02 11.15
N TRP A 38 -2.20 -7.13 11.42
CA TRP A 38 -3.03 -5.98 11.72
C TRP A 38 -2.63 -5.39 13.06
N ILE A 39 -2.41 -4.09 13.08
CA ILE A 39 -2.13 -3.36 14.29
C ILE A 39 -3.25 -2.36 14.50
N LYS A 40 -3.88 -2.44 15.67
CA LYS A 40 -4.90 -1.48 16.02
C LYS A 40 -4.23 -0.29 16.69
N ASN A 41 -4.24 0.84 16.02
CA ASN A 41 -3.63 2.06 16.54
C ASN A 41 -4.73 3.06 16.86
N VAL A 42 -4.91 3.30 18.17
CA VAL A 42 -5.97 4.19 18.63
C VAL A 42 -5.75 5.64 18.23
N ASP A 43 -4.50 6.04 18.06
CA ASP A 43 -4.19 7.42 17.68
C ASP A 43 -4.54 7.70 16.23
N ILE A 44 -4.43 6.68 15.37
CA ILE A 44 -4.77 6.80 13.95
C ILE A 44 -6.28 6.62 13.73
N GLY A 45 -6.90 5.81 14.57
CA GLY A 45 -8.35 5.59 14.50
C GLY A 45 -8.79 4.45 13.61
N TYR A 46 -7.87 3.79 12.88
CA TYR A 46 -8.19 2.62 12.07
C TYR A 46 -7.01 1.66 12.01
N PRO A 47 -7.29 0.38 11.66
CA PRO A 47 -6.23 -0.63 11.61
C PRO A 47 -5.21 -0.30 10.54
N VAL A 48 -3.98 -0.64 10.83
CA VAL A 48 -2.85 -0.54 9.91
C VAL A 48 -2.06 -1.83 10.03
N ILE A 49 -1.31 -2.20 9.01
CA ILE A 49 -0.51 -3.42 9.06
C ILE A 49 0.94 -3.13 9.36
N SER A 50 1.61 -4.14 9.92
CA SER A 50 3.05 -4.23 9.98
C SER A 50 3.45 -5.43 9.14
N LEU A 51 4.39 -5.26 8.23
CA LEU A 51 4.81 -6.35 7.34
C LEU A 51 5.45 -7.48 8.12
N ASP A 52 5.07 -8.72 7.77
CA ASP A 52 5.59 -9.91 8.42
C ASP A 52 5.38 -11.09 7.47
N ASN A 53 6.47 -11.70 7.00
CA ASN A 53 6.39 -12.84 6.08
C ASN A 53 5.66 -14.03 6.69
N ASN A 54 5.60 -14.11 8.01
CA ASN A 54 4.89 -15.16 8.73
C ASN A 54 3.53 -14.69 9.24
N GLY A 55 3.10 -13.50 8.82
CA GLY A 55 1.84 -12.96 9.24
C GLY A 55 0.66 -13.52 8.47
N GLU A 56 -0.48 -12.89 8.66
CA GLU A 56 -1.68 -13.31 7.96
C GLU A 56 -1.76 -12.70 6.56
N LYS A 57 -2.62 -13.28 5.75
CA LYS A 57 -2.85 -12.81 4.39
C LYS A 57 -3.67 -11.52 4.42
N ILE A 58 -3.10 -10.46 3.85
CA ILE A 58 -3.74 -9.15 3.79
C ILE A 58 -4.18 -8.90 2.36
N LYS A 59 -5.47 -8.90 2.13
CA LYS A 59 -6.04 -8.68 0.80
C LYS A 59 -6.15 -7.20 0.52
N GLY A 60 -5.93 -6.81 -0.73
CA GLY A 60 -6.05 -5.43 -1.13
C GLY A 60 -6.01 -5.27 -2.64
N LYS A 61 -5.66 -4.08 -3.07
CA LYS A 61 -5.58 -3.72 -4.48
C LYS A 61 -4.17 -3.29 -4.83
N LEU A 62 -3.70 -3.73 -5.98
CA LEU A 62 -2.40 -3.36 -6.49
C LEU A 62 -2.57 -2.36 -7.62
N PHE A 63 -1.94 -1.21 -7.47
CA PHE A 63 -1.94 -0.17 -8.50
C PHE A 63 -0.63 -0.21 -9.25
N PHE A 64 -0.72 -0.27 -10.58
CA PHE A 64 0.45 -0.20 -11.44
C PHE A 64 0.42 1.08 -12.26
N SER A 65 1.53 1.82 -12.25
CA SER A 65 1.68 3.01 -13.09
C SER A 65 3.15 3.31 -13.30
N LYS A 66 3.53 3.58 -14.55
CA LYS A 66 4.87 4.04 -14.87
C LYS A 66 5.12 5.47 -14.35
N GLN A 67 4.06 6.16 -13.96
CA GLN A 67 4.13 7.53 -13.45
C GLN A 67 4.10 7.60 -11.92
N LEU A 68 4.10 6.44 -11.26
CA LEU A 68 3.92 6.37 -9.80
C LEU A 68 4.95 7.24 -9.06
N LYS A 69 6.20 7.23 -9.49
CA LYS A 69 7.27 8.00 -8.83
C LYS A 69 6.95 9.50 -8.76
N ASN A 70 6.12 9.99 -9.67
CA ASN A 70 5.82 11.44 -9.73
C ASN A 70 4.92 11.90 -8.59
N ILE A 71 4.22 10.96 -7.93
CA ILE A 71 3.26 11.31 -6.89
C ILE A 71 3.62 10.72 -5.53
N LEU A 72 4.65 9.88 -5.44
CA LEU A 72 5.00 9.21 -4.19
C LEU A 72 5.29 10.19 -3.06
N ARG A 73 5.99 11.28 -3.35
CA ARG A 73 6.30 12.28 -2.33
C ARG A 73 5.02 12.90 -1.75
N GLN A 74 4.03 13.14 -2.61
CA GLN A 74 2.76 13.72 -2.18
C GLN A 74 2.02 12.73 -1.28
N ILE A 75 2.02 11.45 -1.64
CA ILE A 75 1.38 10.42 -0.84
C ILE A 75 2.12 10.25 0.49
N ASP A 76 3.46 10.25 0.47
CA ASP A 76 4.24 10.19 1.70
C ASP A 76 3.85 11.31 2.67
N THR A 77 3.71 12.52 2.15
CA THR A 77 3.32 13.66 2.95
C THR A 77 1.91 13.51 3.51
N TYR A 78 1.00 13.01 2.69
CA TYR A 78 -0.37 12.78 3.12
C TYR A 78 -0.47 11.72 4.21
N GLU A 79 0.27 10.60 4.04
CA GLU A 79 0.25 9.52 5.03
C GLU A 79 0.86 9.95 6.36
N GLY A 80 1.83 10.86 6.31
CA GLY A 80 2.40 11.45 7.52
C GLY A 80 3.35 10.52 8.25
N THR A 81 3.61 10.88 9.52
CA THR A 81 4.59 10.16 10.33
C THR A 81 4.06 8.88 10.94
N GLU A 82 2.76 8.62 10.85
CA GLU A 82 2.14 7.38 11.35
C GLU A 82 2.46 6.19 10.47
N TYR A 83 2.86 6.44 9.22
CA TYR A 83 3.16 5.40 8.25
C TYR A 83 4.57 5.54 7.72
N LYS A 84 5.13 4.42 7.27
CA LYS A 84 6.36 4.46 6.50
C LYS A 84 6.13 3.71 5.20
N ARG A 85 6.75 4.20 4.12
CA ARG A 85 6.68 3.53 2.83
C ARG A 85 7.76 2.46 2.78
N SER A 86 7.35 1.22 2.59
CA SER A 86 8.24 0.06 2.56
C SER A 86 8.08 -0.66 1.23
N ILE A 87 8.95 -1.63 0.96
CA ILE A 87 8.90 -2.46 -0.23
C ILE A 87 8.68 -3.89 0.21
N THR A 88 7.73 -4.56 -0.43
CA THR A 88 7.43 -5.94 -0.10
C THR A 88 7.03 -6.71 -1.36
N ASN A 89 7.00 -8.03 -1.25
CA ASN A 89 6.44 -8.87 -2.29
C ASN A 89 4.93 -8.87 -2.18
N VAL A 90 4.27 -8.62 -3.29
CA VAL A 90 2.82 -8.64 -3.38
C VAL A 90 2.44 -9.73 -4.37
N TYR A 91 1.47 -10.55 -4.02
CA TYR A 91 1.11 -11.75 -4.77
C TYR A 91 -0.18 -11.53 -5.55
N LEU A 92 -0.20 -12.04 -6.77
CA LEU A 92 -1.34 -11.92 -7.68
C LEU A 92 -2.13 -13.22 -7.68
N LYS A 93 -3.31 -13.19 -8.32
CA LYS A 93 -4.20 -14.36 -8.37
C LYS A 93 -3.56 -15.58 -9.01
N ASP A 94 -2.66 -15.36 -9.98
CA ASP A 94 -2.02 -16.47 -10.70
C ASP A 94 -0.82 -17.06 -9.94
N GLY A 95 -0.55 -16.56 -8.73
CA GLY A 95 0.56 -17.03 -7.90
C GLY A 95 1.86 -16.31 -8.14
N SER A 96 1.94 -15.44 -9.12
CA SER A 96 3.14 -14.63 -9.34
C SER A 96 3.24 -13.53 -8.29
N SER A 97 4.41 -12.92 -8.19
CA SER A 97 4.62 -11.83 -7.25
C SER A 97 5.39 -10.69 -7.91
N VAL A 98 5.20 -9.51 -7.37
CA VAL A 98 5.92 -8.31 -7.81
C VAL A 98 6.42 -7.57 -6.58
N LYS A 99 7.46 -6.78 -6.76
CA LYS A 99 7.91 -5.86 -5.72
C LYS A 99 7.03 -4.62 -5.76
N SER A 100 6.53 -4.22 -4.60
CA SER A 100 5.59 -3.12 -4.52
C SER A 100 5.89 -2.25 -3.32
N TYR A 101 5.57 -0.97 -3.44
CA TYR A 101 5.51 -0.09 -2.28
C TYR A 101 4.25 -0.39 -1.49
N ILE A 102 4.32 -0.15 -0.20
CA ILE A 102 3.18 -0.25 0.72
C ILE A 102 3.43 0.73 1.87
N TYR A 103 2.36 1.29 2.40
CA TYR A 103 2.45 2.12 3.59
C TYR A 103 2.09 1.26 4.80
N GLU A 104 3.05 1.04 5.68
CA GLU A 104 2.87 0.23 6.87
C GLU A 104 3.04 1.08 8.13
N ALA A 105 2.72 0.49 9.28
CA ALA A 105 2.83 1.21 10.54
C ALA A 105 4.27 1.67 10.77
N GLN A 106 4.40 2.89 11.23
CA GLN A 106 5.68 3.45 11.66
C GLN A 106 5.83 3.13 13.15
N ASN A 107 6.85 2.36 13.49
CA ASN A 107 7.11 2.00 14.88
C ASN A 107 8.23 2.84 15.47
#